data_4d113ecb0a70b19f5846aa7ee10c2192
#
_entry.id   4d113ecb0a70b19f5846aa7ee10c2192
#
_cell.length_a   1.000
_cell.length_b   1.000
_cell.length_c   1.000
_cell.angle_alpha   90.00
_cell.angle_beta   90.00
_cell.angle_gamma   90.00
#
_symmetry.space_group_name_H-M   'P 1'
#
loop_
_entity.id
_entity.type
_entity.pdbx_description
1 polymer ?
#
loop_
_entity_poly.entity_id
_entity_poly.type
_entity_poly.pdbx_seq_one_letter_code
_entity_poly.pdbx_strand_id
1 'polypeptide(L)'
;NVGGTLTSVTVYPVVSAALDEFPFVIDSTNLGKYFDYWASGEVKYLDYTFTVSPFATSGNKSIKFKANYFENSAPAEGSFSTQFTVIDGYDASAMSVMVQSYKLYVDDTEVSGLMAGEETELRLTLINNSKYDTAKKIISSLVFTNSPGLTLCVGGTDTAYADSIKPGGTTILKYKIMAKQDAEVGPAMLGINLTY
;
A
#
# COMPACT_ATOMS: atom_id res chain seq x y z
N ASN A 1 18.09 -5.01 -35.01
CA ASN A 1 17.74 -4.85 -36.42
C ASN A 1 18.16 -6.10 -37.20
N VAL A 2 17.21 -6.81 -37.77
CA VAL A 2 17.43 -8.02 -38.59
C VAL A 2 17.26 -7.75 -40.09
N GLY A 3 16.87 -6.52 -40.47
CA GLY A 3 16.68 -6.08 -41.83
C GLY A 3 17.85 -5.30 -42.40
N GLY A 4 17.58 -4.40 -43.33
CA GLY A 4 18.55 -3.46 -43.88
C GLY A 4 19.03 -2.42 -42.85
N THR A 5 19.89 -1.53 -43.31
CA THR A 5 20.27 -0.37 -42.50
C THR A 5 19.12 0.60 -42.35
N LEU A 6 18.87 1.03 -41.13
CA LEU A 6 17.82 2.02 -40.82
C LEU A 6 18.44 3.37 -40.49
N THR A 7 17.76 4.45 -40.85
CA THR A 7 18.19 5.82 -40.52
C THR A 7 17.06 6.59 -39.86
N SER A 8 17.41 7.61 -39.09
CA SER A 8 16.47 8.48 -38.34
C SER A 8 15.46 7.68 -37.51
N VAL A 9 15.98 6.71 -36.77
CA VAL A 9 15.15 5.80 -35.98
C VAL A 9 14.71 6.48 -34.70
N THR A 10 13.41 6.53 -34.46
CA THR A 10 12.84 7.00 -33.20
C THR A 10 12.01 5.89 -32.59
N VAL A 11 12.37 5.45 -31.38
CA VAL A 11 11.61 4.44 -30.61
C VAL A 11 10.94 5.11 -29.43
N TYR A 12 9.66 4.85 -29.21
CA TYR A 12 8.88 5.43 -28.13
C TYR A 12 7.78 4.49 -27.64
N PRO A 13 7.42 4.55 -26.35
CA PRO A 13 6.29 3.81 -25.81
C PRO A 13 4.98 4.42 -26.31
N VAL A 14 4.00 3.59 -26.59
CA VAL A 14 2.63 4.02 -26.91
C VAL A 14 1.93 4.35 -25.61
N VAL A 15 1.71 5.64 -25.38
CA VAL A 15 1.02 6.14 -24.18
C VAL A 15 -0.49 6.00 -24.40
N SER A 16 -1.19 5.48 -23.41
CA SER A 16 -2.65 5.38 -23.36
C SER A 16 -3.17 5.91 -22.03
N ALA A 17 -4.36 6.48 -22.04
CA ALA A 17 -5.07 6.85 -20.82
C ALA A 17 -5.66 5.62 -20.09
N ALA A 18 -5.77 4.48 -20.79
CA ALA A 18 -6.22 3.23 -20.21
C ALA A 18 -5.08 2.57 -19.41
N LEU A 19 -5.24 2.47 -18.12
CA LEU A 19 -4.20 1.92 -17.22
C LEU A 19 -3.87 0.45 -17.47
N ASP A 20 -4.73 -0.29 -18.14
CA ASP A 20 -4.45 -1.67 -18.57
C ASP A 20 -3.49 -1.74 -19.76
N GLU A 21 -3.43 -0.68 -20.58
CA GLU A 21 -2.53 -0.55 -21.72
C GLU A 21 -1.24 0.21 -21.37
N PHE A 22 -1.34 1.20 -20.46
CA PHE A 22 -0.20 2.00 -20.01
C PHE A 22 -0.34 2.31 -18.51
N PRO A 23 0.11 1.43 -17.63
CA PRO A 23 -0.10 1.57 -16.17
C PRO A 23 0.88 2.53 -15.48
N PHE A 24 1.44 3.48 -16.20
CA PHE A 24 2.46 4.39 -15.69
C PHE A 24 1.96 5.83 -15.64
N VAL A 25 2.57 6.61 -14.75
CA VAL A 25 2.39 8.06 -14.73
C VAL A 25 3.06 8.67 -15.96
N ILE A 26 2.33 9.53 -16.65
CA ILE A 26 2.86 10.30 -17.78
C ILE A 26 3.49 11.56 -17.20
N ASP A 27 4.75 11.49 -16.86
CA ASP A 27 5.52 12.58 -16.25
C ASP A 27 6.47 13.29 -17.23
N SER A 28 6.56 12.79 -18.46
CA SER A 28 7.41 13.35 -19.51
C SER A 28 6.70 13.31 -20.86
N THR A 29 6.80 14.39 -21.59
CA THR A 29 6.28 14.52 -22.97
C THR A 29 7.25 13.99 -24.02
N ASN A 30 8.49 13.72 -23.65
CA ASN A 30 9.52 13.24 -24.58
C ASN A 30 10.07 11.88 -24.15
N LEU A 31 9.32 10.84 -24.47
CA LEU A 31 9.71 9.44 -24.25
C LEU A 31 10.42 8.83 -25.47
N GLY A 32 10.67 9.60 -26.52
CA GLY A 32 11.35 9.13 -27.73
C GLY A 32 12.86 8.97 -27.53
N LYS A 33 13.39 7.84 -27.93
CA LYS A 33 14.84 7.58 -28.06
C LYS A 33 15.20 7.62 -29.52
N TYR A 34 16.13 8.49 -29.90
CA TYR A 34 16.51 8.74 -31.28
C TYR A 34 17.89 8.18 -31.59
N PHE A 35 18.02 7.62 -32.79
CA PHE A 35 19.27 7.15 -33.38
C PHE A 35 19.35 7.61 -34.84
N ASP A 36 20.45 8.27 -35.23
CA ASP A 36 20.67 8.65 -36.62
C ASP A 36 20.78 7.45 -37.54
N TYR A 37 21.35 6.37 -37.00
CA TYR A 37 21.72 5.19 -37.76
C TYR A 37 21.60 3.92 -36.91
N TRP A 38 21.08 2.84 -37.53
CA TRP A 38 21.00 1.50 -36.91
C TRP A 38 21.37 0.45 -37.97
N ALA A 39 22.57 -0.12 -37.87
CA ALA A 39 23.08 -1.06 -38.83
C ALA A 39 22.29 -2.39 -38.86
N SER A 40 22.33 -3.06 -39.99
CA SER A 40 21.87 -4.44 -40.08
C SER A 40 22.62 -5.33 -39.09
N GLY A 41 21.93 -6.18 -38.35
CA GLY A 41 22.50 -7.05 -37.31
C GLY A 41 22.86 -6.34 -36.00
N GLU A 42 22.86 -5.02 -35.95
CA GLU A 42 23.21 -4.28 -34.74
C GLU A 42 22.09 -4.40 -33.69
N VAL A 43 22.50 -4.47 -32.39
CA VAL A 43 21.62 -4.43 -31.22
C VAL A 43 21.78 -3.09 -30.53
N LYS A 44 20.67 -2.42 -30.26
CA LYS A 44 20.64 -1.20 -29.43
C LYS A 44 19.88 -1.49 -28.14
N TYR A 45 20.41 -0.98 -27.03
CA TYR A 45 19.75 -1.04 -25.73
C TYR A 45 19.04 0.29 -25.46
N LEU A 46 17.82 0.21 -24.96
CA LEU A 46 16.96 1.34 -24.69
C LEU A 46 16.52 1.30 -23.24
N ASP A 47 16.98 2.25 -22.46
CA ASP A 47 16.62 2.36 -21.05
C ASP A 47 15.45 3.33 -20.89
N TYR A 48 14.36 2.84 -20.31
CA TYR A 48 13.20 3.61 -19.92
C TYR A 48 12.95 3.45 -18.43
N THR A 49 12.71 4.55 -17.75
CA THR A 49 12.29 4.56 -16.36
C THR A 49 10.87 5.06 -16.29
N PHE A 50 9.98 4.27 -15.70
CA PHE A 50 8.58 4.61 -15.52
C PHE A 50 8.19 4.54 -14.06
N THR A 51 7.34 5.46 -13.62
CA THR A 51 6.67 5.40 -12.32
C THR A 51 5.32 4.72 -12.51
N VAL A 52 5.09 3.61 -11.81
CA VAL A 52 3.79 2.93 -11.87
C VAL A 52 2.71 3.86 -11.31
N SER A 53 1.59 3.96 -12.02
CA SER A 53 0.45 4.75 -11.55
C SER A 53 -0.08 4.20 -10.23
N PRO A 54 -0.38 5.03 -9.24
CA PRO A 54 -1.01 4.58 -8.01
C PRO A 54 -2.40 3.96 -8.22
N PHE A 55 -2.99 4.16 -9.40
CA PHE A 55 -4.29 3.61 -9.78
C PHE A 55 -4.19 2.38 -10.69
N ALA A 56 -2.96 1.93 -11.01
CA ALA A 56 -2.76 0.73 -11.79
C ALA A 56 -3.14 -0.51 -10.97
N THR A 57 -3.93 -1.39 -11.57
CA THR A 57 -4.27 -2.69 -10.96
C THR A 57 -3.09 -3.66 -11.06
N SER A 58 -2.92 -4.53 -10.05
CA SER A 58 -1.93 -5.61 -10.10
C SER A 58 -2.25 -6.61 -11.22
N GLY A 59 -1.24 -7.35 -11.64
CA GLY A 59 -1.35 -8.38 -12.66
C GLY A 59 -0.40 -8.18 -13.83
N ASN A 60 -0.50 -9.08 -14.80
CA ASN A 60 0.30 -9.02 -16.01
C ASN A 60 -0.16 -7.86 -16.91
N LYS A 61 0.76 -7.01 -17.26
CA LYS A 61 0.56 -5.86 -18.13
C LYS A 61 1.50 -5.95 -19.33
N SER A 62 1.16 -5.23 -20.38
CA SER A 62 1.97 -5.14 -21.58
C SER A 62 2.15 -3.68 -21.95
N ILE A 63 3.36 -3.28 -22.27
CA ILE A 63 3.64 -1.98 -22.86
C ILE A 63 4.02 -2.18 -24.34
N LYS A 64 3.38 -1.40 -25.19
CA LYS A 64 3.67 -1.39 -26.62
C LYS A 64 4.65 -0.27 -26.94
N PHE A 65 5.64 -0.58 -27.75
CA PHE A 65 6.55 0.40 -28.32
C PHE A 65 6.35 0.50 -29.81
N LYS A 66 6.53 1.69 -30.37
CA LYS A 66 6.61 1.94 -31.80
C LYS A 66 8.00 2.44 -32.16
N ALA A 67 8.45 2.10 -33.36
CA ALA A 67 9.64 2.63 -33.97
C ALA A 67 9.28 3.23 -35.31
N ASN A 68 9.59 4.51 -35.52
CA ASN A 68 9.53 5.15 -36.81
C ASN A 68 10.95 5.26 -37.38
N TYR A 69 11.14 4.96 -38.63
CA TYR A 69 12.47 4.94 -39.26
C TYR A 69 12.38 5.10 -40.77
N PHE A 70 13.52 5.30 -41.40
CA PHE A 70 13.63 5.19 -42.85
C PHE A 70 14.43 3.93 -43.20
N GLU A 71 13.89 3.15 -44.12
CA GLU A 71 14.56 2.01 -44.74
C GLU A 71 14.63 2.25 -46.25
N ASN A 72 15.85 2.21 -46.81
CA ASN A 72 16.08 2.54 -48.23
C ASN A 72 15.48 3.89 -48.63
N SER A 73 15.59 4.90 -47.76
CA SER A 73 15.01 6.25 -47.93
C SER A 73 13.46 6.31 -47.96
N ALA A 74 12.78 5.21 -47.69
CA ALA A 74 11.33 5.18 -47.53
C ALA A 74 10.95 5.18 -46.04
N PRO A 75 9.93 5.95 -45.61
CA PRO A 75 9.44 5.93 -44.27
C PRO A 75 8.79 4.58 -43.96
N ALA A 76 9.11 4.04 -42.79
CA ALA A 76 8.58 2.78 -42.30
C ALA A 76 8.32 2.85 -40.78
N GLU A 77 7.49 1.96 -40.30
CA GLU A 77 7.25 1.81 -38.84
C GLU A 77 7.28 0.35 -38.42
N GLY A 78 7.69 0.14 -37.19
CA GLY A 78 7.65 -1.16 -36.53
C GLY A 78 7.03 -1.04 -35.17
N SER A 79 6.61 -2.14 -34.59
CA SER A 79 6.16 -2.16 -33.20
C SER A 79 6.52 -3.48 -32.53
N PHE A 80 6.71 -3.41 -31.22
CA PHE A 80 6.89 -4.58 -30.36
C PHE A 80 6.23 -4.31 -29.01
N SER A 81 5.99 -5.36 -28.24
CA SER A 81 5.46 -5.25 -26.90
C SER A 81 6.34 -6.04 -25.94
N THR A 82 6.48 -5.53 -24.74
CA THR A 82 7.09 -6.26 -23.61
C THR A 82 6.06 -6.47 -22.52
N GLN A 83 6.16 -7.59 -21.83
CA GLN A 83 5.30 -7.94 -20.71
C GLN A 83 6.04 -7.77 -19.39
N PHE A 84 5.32 -7.38 -18.37
CA PHE A 84 5.81 -7.26 -16.99
C PHE A 84 4.63 -7.47 -16.04
N THR A 85 4.94 -7.74 -14.79
CA THR A 85 3.91 -7.88 -13.76
C THR A 85 3.91 -6.63 -12.90
N VAL A 86 2.79 -5.95 -12.82
CA VAL A 86 2.55 -4.94 -11.80
C VAL A 86 2.24 -5.70 -10.51
N ILE A 87 3.11 -5.58 -9.55
CA ILE A 87 2.88 -6.09 -8.21
C ILE A 87 2.36 -4.89 -7.42
N ASP A 88 1.10 -4.94 -7.06
CA ASP A 88 0.63 -4.08 -5.99
C ASP A 88 1.32 -4.61 -4.73
N GLY A 89 2.25 -3.88 -4.16
CA GLY A 89 2.86 -4.21 -2.87
C GLY A 89 1.84 -4.19 -1.73
N TYR A 90 0.62 -3.94 -2.09
CA TYR A 90 -0.57 -3.91 -1.28
C TYR A 90 -1.61 -4.79 -2.00
N ASP A 91 -1.96 -5.90 -1.39
CA ASP A 91 -3.13 -6.66 -1.83
C ASP A 91 -4.34 -5.74 -1.65
N ALA A 92 -4.81 -5.15 -2.76
CA ALA A 92 -5.97 -4.25 -2.76
C ALA A 92 -7.27 -4.98 -2.32
N SER A 93 -7.23 -6.31 -2.22
CA SER A 93 -8.30 -7.12 -1.68
C SER A 93 -8.20 -7.29 -0.16
N ALA A 94 -7.05 -7.02 0.44
CA ALA A 94 -6.85 -7.09 1.87
C ALA A 94 -7.01 -5.70 2.50
N MET A 95 -8.24 -5.32 2.76
CA MET A 95 -8.52 -4.25 3.70
C MET A 95 -7.88 -4.65 5.05
N SER A 96 -6.94 -3.85 5.54
CA SER A 96 -6.19 -4.19 6.74
C SER A 96 -6.32 -3.07 7.76
N VAL A 97 -7.19 -3.28 8.74
CA VAL A 97 -7.22 -2.47 9.95
C VAL A 97 -6.33 -3.13 10.98
N MET A 98 -5.38 -2.38 11.51
CA MET A 98 -4.43 -2.87 12.51
C MET A 98 -4.24 -1.87 13.63
N VAL A 99 -3.71 -2.35 14.75
CA VAL A 99 -3.28 -1.47 15.85
C VAL A 99 -1.97 -0.81 15.46
N GLN A 100 -1.97 0.50 15.37
CA GLN A 100 -0.78 1.31 15.10
C GLN A 100 0.01 1.57 16.38
N SER A 101 -0.69 1.90 17.48
CA SER A 101 -0.09 2.20 18.77
C SER A 101 -1.13 2.09 19.88
N TYR A 102 -0.64 2.06 21.12
CA TYR A 102 -1.47 2.20 22.31
C TYR A 102 -0.85 3.20 23.28
N LYS A 103 -1.70 3.78 24.12
CA LYS A 103 -1.32 4.65 25.23
C LYS A 103 -2.22 4.39 26.43
N LEU A 104 -1.68 4.59 27.61
CA LEU A 104 -2.37 4.43 28.90
C LEU A 104 -2.54 5.79 29.55
N TYR A 105 -3.70 6.03 30.15
CA TYR A 105 -4.01 7.29 30.81
C TYR A 105 -4.69 7.05 32.16
N VAL A 106 -4.31 7.83 33.16
CA VAL A 106 -4.99 7.95 34.44
C VAL A 106 -5.35 9.43 34.60
N ASP A 107 -6.61 9.75 34.80
CA ASP A 107 -7.14 11.12 34.87
C ASP A 107 -6.57 12.04 33.77
N ASP A 108 -6.66 11.57 32.50
CA ASP A 108 -6.12 12.22 31.29
C ASP A 108 -4.59 12.45 31.29
N THR A 109 -3.86 11.94 32.25
CA THR A 109 -2.39 11.98 32.26
C THR A 109 -1.83 10.67 31.69
N GLU A 110 -0.94 10.78 30.69
CA GLU A 110 -0.27 9.61 30.09
C GLU A 110 0.66 8.95 31.10
N VAL A 111 0.50 7.62 31.25
CA VAL A 111 1.30 6.79 32.15
C VAL A 111 2.01 5.68 31.37
N SER A 112 3.13 5.19 31.90
CA SER A 112 3.93 4.15 31.26
C SER A 112 3.53 2.72 31.63
N GLY A 113 2.62 2.54 32.58
CA GLY A 113 2.19 1.22 33.07
C GLY A 113 0.91 1.31 33.89
N LEU A 114 0.41 0.13 34.26
CA LEU A 114 -0.77 -0.02 35.11
C LEU A 114 -0.38 -0.17 36.56
N MET A 115 -1.08 0.51 37.47
CA MET A 115 -0.98 0.28 38.89
C MET A 115 -2.10 -0.67 39.36
N ALA A 116 -1.78 -1.58 40.26
CA ALA A 116 -2.74 -2.55 40.76
C ALA A 116 -3.93 -1.87 41.47
N GLY A 117 -5.14 -2.21 41.03
CA GLY A 117 -6.38 -1.66 41.53
C GLY A 117 -6.76 -0.26 41.03
N GLU A 118 -5.95 0.35 40.17
CA GLU A 118 -6.23 1.68 39.60
C GLU A 118 -6.91 1.58 38.24
N GLU A 119 -7.97 2.38 38.06
CA GLU A 119 -8.64 2.50 36.74
C GLU A 119 -7.73 3.22 35.74
N THR A 120 -7.47 2.59 34.62
CA THR A 120 -6.64 3.14 33.54
C THR A 120 -7.40 3.12 32.22
N GLU A 121 -7.43 4.25 31.51
CA GLU A 121 -7.95 4.31 30.14
C GLU A 121 -6.88 3.83 29.16
N LEU A 122 -7.15 2.73 28.48
CA LEU A 122 -6.35 2.26 27.34
C LEU A 122 -6.90 2.93 26.07
N ARG A 123 -6.07 3.70 25.38
CA ARG A 123 -6.35 4.28 24.06
C ARG A 123 -5.61 3.48 22.99
N LEU A 124 -6.35 2.82 22.12
CA LEU A 124 -5.82 2.11 20.96
C LEU A 124 -5.98 2.98 19.72
N THR A 125 -4.89 3.28 19.05
CA THR A 125 -4.94 3.92 17.75
C THR A 125 -4.96 2.82 16.68
N LEU A 126 -6.06 2.74 15.93
CA LEU A 126 -6.18 1.88 14.76
C LEU A 126 -5.83 2.67 13.52
N ILE A 127 -5.22 2.00 12.54
CA ILE A 127 -4.96 2.53 11.21
C ILE A 127 -5.57 1.61 10.16
N ASN A 128 -6.19 2.20 9.14
CA ASN A 128 -6.57 1.48 7.94
C ASN A 128 -5.44 1.57 6.91
N ASN A 129 -4.71 0.49 6.73
CA ASN A 129 -3.63 0.40 5.76
C ASN A 129 -4.11 0.20 4.31
N SER A 130 -5.42 0.07 4.08
CA SER A 130 -5.94 0.04 2.72
C SER A 130 -5.56 1.33 1.98
N LYS A 131 -5.25 1.18 0.72
CA LYS A 131 -4.93 2.30 -0.17
C LYS A 131 -6.19 2.94 -0.75
N TYR A 132 -7.26 2.17 -0.87
CA TYR A 132 -8.46 2.57 -1.61
C TYR A 132 -9.75 2.42 -0.81
N ASP A 133 -9.82 1.43 0.08
CA ASP A 133 -11.07 1.04 0.72
C ASP A 133 -11.24 1.65 2.10
N THR A 134 -12.40 2.21 2.34
CA THR A 134 -12.81 2.66 3.68
C THR A 134 -13.28 1.46 4.49
N ALA A 135 -12.61 1.18 5.59
CA ALA A 135 -13.09 0.22 6.58
C ALA A 135 -14.36 0.79 7.25
N LYS A 136 -15.37 -0.06 7.41
CA LYS A 136 -16.68 0.36 7.97
C LYS A 136 -17.12 -0.61 9.07
N LYS A 137 -17.86 -0.09 10.04
CA LYS A 137 -18.43 -0.87 11.14
C LYS A 137 -17.36 -1.64 11.92
N ILE A 138 -16.25 -0.97 12.22
CA ILE A 138 -15.12 -1.59 12.93
C ILE A 138 -15.57 -1.90 14.35
N ILE A 139 -15.44 -3.14 14.74
CA ILE A 139 -15.67 -3.64 16.10
C ILE A 139 -14.34 -4.14 16.63
N SER A 140 -13.93 -3.67 17.77
CA SER A 140 -12.72 -4.12 18.46
C SER A 140 -13.07 -4.69 19.82
N SER A 141 -12.61 -5.90 20.12
CA SER A 141 -12.84 -6.56 21.40
C SER A 141 -11.51 -6.94 22.05
N LEU A 142 -11.36 -6.60 23.34
CA LEU A 142 -10.21 -6.98 24.14
C LEU A 142 -10.30 -8.46 24.56
N VAL A 143 -9.17 -9.15 24.53
CA VAL A 143 -9.05 -10.55 24.93
C VAL A 143 -8.01 -10.68 26.04
N PHE A 144 -8.46 -11.07 27.22
CA PHE A 144 -7.63 -11.16 28.44
C PHE A 144 -7.05 -12.57 28.69
N THR A 145 -7.23 -13.52 27.78
CA THR A 145 -6.86 -14.93 27.99
C THR A 145 -5.39 -15.13 28.39
N ASN A 146 -4.50 -14.30 27.84
CA ASN A 146 -3.06 -14.37 28.10
C ASN A 146 -2.57 -13.34 29.15
N SER A 147 -3.50 -12.70 29.83
CA SER A 147 -3.20 -11.67 30.84
C SER A 147 -4.12 -11.81 32.06
N PRO A 148 -3.97 -12.88 32.85
CA PRO A 148 -4.86 -13.14 33.98
C PRO A 148 -4.83 -12.06 35.07
N GLY A 149 -3.76 -11.28 35.11
CA GLY A 149 -3.62 -10.12 36.00
C GLY A 149 -4.36 -8.87 35.57
N LEU A 150 -4.92 -8.85 34.31
CA LEU A 150 -5.72 -7.73 33.82
C LEU A 150 -7.22 -8.02 33.88
N THR A 151 -8.03 -6.97 33.98
CA THR A 151 -9.48 -7.07 33.95
C THR A 151 -10.09 -5.74 33.46
N LEU A 152 -11.36 -5.76 33.14
CA LEU A 152 -12.13 -4.54 32.91
C LEU A 152 -12.43 -3.84 34.25
N CYS A 153 -12.51 -2.52 34.22
CA CYS A 153 -13.05 -1.75 35.34
C CYS A 153 -14.55 -2.00 35.49
N VAL A 154 -15.08 -1.71 36.67
CA VAL A 154 -16.53 -1.80 36.93
C VAL A 154 -17.28 -0.87 35.96
N GLY A 155 -18.22 -1.42 35.21
CA GLY A 155 -18.96 -0.68 34.18
C GLY A 155 -18.20 -0.47 32.87
N GLY A 156 -16.96 -1.00 32.75
CA GLY A 156 -16.21 -1.03 31.50
C GLY A 156 -16.76 -2.08 30.53
N THR A 157 -16.49 -1.88 29.25
CA THR A 157 -16.80 -2.85 28.17
C THR A 157 -15.50 -3.32 27.54
N ASP A 158 -15.47 -4.58 27.15
CA ASP A 158 -14.37 -5.16 26.34
C ASP A 158 -14.48 -4.78 24.86
N THR A 159 -15.58 -4.18 24.44
CA THR A 159 -15.88 -3.90 23.04
C THR A 159 -16.02 -2.40 22.79
N ALA A 160 -15.37 -1.92 21.74
CA ALA A 160 -15.48 -0.55 21.25
C ALA A 160 -15.75 -0.52 19.74
N TYR A 161 -16.32 0.59 19.26
CA TYR A 161 -16.81 0.74 17.89
C TYR A 161 -16.22 1.97 17.24
N ALA A 162 -16.00 1.87 15.91
CA ALA A 162 -15.80 3.03 15.05
C ALA A 162 -16.62 2.86 13.77
N ASP A 163 -17.27 3.92 13.32
CA ASP A 163 -18.12 3.88 12.13
C ASP A 163 -17.33 3.60 10.87
N SER A 164 -16.20 4.29 10.71
CA SER A 164 -15.35 4.11 9.54
C SER A 164 -13.95 4.68 9.74
N ILE A 165 -12.97 4.10 9.02
CA ILE A 165 -11.62 4.62 8.89
C ILE A 165 -11.32 4.72 7.39
N LYS A 166 -11.05 5.93 6.89
CA LYS A 166 -10.66 6.15 5.49
C LYS A 166 -9.30 5.52 5.18
N PRO A 167 -8.97 5.29 3.90
CA PRO A 167 -7.64 4.84 3.50
C PRO A 167 -6.54 5.70 4.11
N GLY A 168 -5.54 5.04 4.73
CA GLY A 168 -4.45 5.71 5.45
C GLY A 168 -4.86 6.49 6.70
N GLY A 169 -6.16 6.53 7.03
CA GLY A 169 -6.67 7.23 8.20
C GLY A 169 -6.53 6.43 9.49
N THR A 170 -6.72 7.12 10.60
CA THR A 170 -6.66 6.53 11.95
C THR A 170 -7.93 6.83 12.75
N THR A 171 -8.18 6.02 13.76
CA THR A 171 -9.19 6.26 14.81
C THR A 171 -8.67 5.81 16.16
N ILE A 172 -9.22 6.35 17.23
CA ILE A 172 -8.85 5.98 18.60
C ILE A 172 -10.04 5.30 19.26
N LEU A 173 -9.81 4.09 19.78
CA LEU A 173 -10.76 3.36 20.59
C LEU A 173 -10.30 3.40 22.05
N LYS A 174 -11.26 3.52 22.97
CA LYS A 174 -11.00 3.70 24.40
C LYS A 174 -11.61 2.56 25.19
N TYR A 175 -10.86 2.08 26.17
CA TYR A 175 -11.28 1.02 27.09
C TYR A 175 -10.86 1.39 28.51
N LYS A 176 -11.65 0.95 29.49
CA LYS A 176 -11.31 1.09 30.90
C LYS A 176 -10.87 -0.25 31.45
N ILE A 177 -9.60 -0.36 31.75
CA ILE A 177 -8.94 -1.56 32.25
C ILE A 177 -8.24 -1.30 33.57
N MET A 178 -7.98 -2.35 34.34
CA MET A 178 -7.17 -2.27 35.55
C MET A 178 -6.29 -3.51 35.72
N ALA A 179 -5.17 -3.37 36.38
CA ALA A 179 -4.44 -4.50 36.91
C ALA A 179 -5.09 -4.95 38.21
N LYS A 180 -5.30 -6.25 38.39
CA LYS A 180 -5.79 -6.82 39.64
C LYS A 180 -4.79 -6.56 40.76
N GLN A 181 -5.26 -6.55 42.02
CA GLN A 181 -4.38 -6.29 43.17
C GLN A 181 -3.32 -7.38 43.38
N ASP A 182 -3.59 -8.59 42.92
CA ASP A 182 -2.70 -9.74 42.96
C ASP A 182 -1.91 -9.98 41.66
N ALA A 183 -1.95 -9.01 40.72
CA ALA A 183 -1.22 -9.10 39.47
C ALA A 183 0.29 -9.10 39.71
N GLU A 184 0.99 -10.03 39.06
CA GLU A 184 2.45 -10.04 39.09
C GLU A 184 3.02 -8.82 38.31
N VAL A 185 4.10 -8.26 38.86
CA VAL A 185 4.81 -7.15 38.20
C VAL A 185 5.56 -7.68 36.99
N GLY A 186 5.27 -7.12 35.82
CA GLY A 186 5.92 -7.51 34.58
C GLY A 186 5.13 -7.10 33.34
N PRO A 187 5.60 -7.48 32.16
CA PRO A 187 4.88 -7.22 30.92
C PRO A 187 3.60 -8.06 30.84
N ALA A 188 2.51 -7.42 30.40
CA ALA A 188 1.24 -8.08 30.14
C ALA A 188 0.94 -8.09 28.63
N MET A 189 0.34 -9.19 28.15
CA MET A 189 -0.07 -9.35 26.76
C MET A 189 -1.60 -9.26 26.65
N LEU A 190 -2.11 -8.20 26.05
CA LEU A 190 -3.52 -8.02 25.79
C LEU A 190 -3.83 -8.37 24.33
N GLY A 191 -4.72 -9.32 24.12
CA GLY A 191 -5.19 -9.67 22.77
C GLY A 191 -6.27 -8.69 22.30
N ILE A 192 -6.34 -8.50 20.97
CA ILE A 192 -7.34 -7.64 20.35
C ILE A 192 -7.90 -8.38 19.14
N ASN A 193 -9.23 -8.56 19.12
CA ASN A 193 -9.96 -9.05 17.96
C ASN A 193 -10.57 -7.86 17.22
N LEU A 194 -10.34 -7.78 15.92
CA LEU A 194 -10.92 -6.75 15.04
C LEU A 194 -11.84 -7.39 14.02
N THR A 195 -13.03 -6.82 13.84
CA THR A 195 -13.97 -7.16 12.77
C THR A 195 -14.36 -5.86 12.06
N TYR A 196 -14.41 -5.89 10.72
CA TYR A 196 -14.73 -4.72 9.90
C TYR A 196 -15.18 -5.14 8.49
#